data_35a08aae6e835055258bde5d215450cf
#
_entry.id   35a08aae6e835055258bde5d215450cf
#
_cell.length_a   1.000
_cell.length_b   1.000
_cell.length_c   1.000
_cell.angle_alpha   90.00
_cell.angle_beta   90.00
_cell.angle_gamma   90.00
#
_symmetry.space_group_name_H-M   'P 1'
#
loop_
_entity.id
_entity.type
_entity.pdbx_description
1 polymer ?
#
loop_
_entity_poly.entity_id
_entity_poly.type
_entity_poly.pdbx_seq_one_letter_code
_entity_poly.pdbx_strand_id
1 'polypeptide(L)'
;MVSNVQENPETEEQLQPISFEDAQNEPGRVVPAIEFRDVYLSFDDQKILNGISFKVKRGETKIILGRSGGGKSTTIRLLLGLLKPDSGQIFVDGEDITAYSETKMMRVRQKMGMVFQEGALFDSLSVYDNVAYRLHEQGFAEDEVEREVRRMLMFVDLEDAIEKMPSELSGGMRRRVGIARALVGDPKIVMFDEPTAGLDPPTARTICELAIKLRDLEDVSSIFVTHEMQNLEYLCSEYASVNDNGEVVFEEEGEKLCLINTEIIMLRDGKIIFKGKDEEFRASTDSYIRKFLVGK
;
A
#
# COMPACT_ATOMS: atom_id res chain seq x y z
N MET A 1 13.43 26.54 -65.29
CA MET A 1 14.34 26.36 -64.17
C MET A 1 13.47 26.08 -62.94
N VAL A 2 13.36 24.81 -62.61
CA VAL A 2 12.55 24.36 -61.43
C VAL A 2 13.55 23.84 -60.45
N SER A 3 13.67 24.55 -59.31
CA SER A 3 14.53 24.16 -58.21
C SER A 3 13.90 23.05 -57.35
N ASN A 4 14.56 21.91 -57.31
CA ASN A 4 14.24 20.82 -56.37
C ASN A 4 14.52 21.22 -54.94
N VAL A 5 13.50 21.18 -54.09
CA VAL A 5 13.63 21.16 -52.66
C VAL A 5 13.69 19.68 -52.26
N GLN A 6 14.84 19.23 -51.76
CA GLN A 6 15.01 17.93 -51.13
C GLN A 6 14.40 17.99 -49.73
N GLU A 7 13.34 17.22 -49.49
CA GLU A 7 12.85 16.90 -48.16
C GLU A 7 13.80 15.89 -47.51
N ASN A 8 14.28 16.25 -46.35
CA ASN A 8 15.11 15.42 -45.48
C ASN A 8 14.18 14.55 -44.62
N PRO A 9 14.20 13.21 -44.63
CA PRO A 9 13.41 12.42 -43.72
C PRO A 9 14.10 12.44 -42.36
N GLU A 10 13.48 13.14 -41.40
CA GLU A 10 13.79 12.98 -39.99
C GLU A 10 13.48 11.54 -39.59
N THR A 11 14.49 10.82 -39.20
CA THR A 11 14.44 9.48 -38.63
C THR A 11 13.70 9.54 -37.31
N GLU A 12 12.47 9.03 -37.26
CA GLU A 12 11.81 8.64 -36.02
C GLU A 12 12.65 7.55 -35.34
N GLU A 13 13.39 7.94 -34.33
CA GLU A 13 14.04 7.03 -33.41
C GLU A 13 12.97 6.29 -32.62
N GLN A 14 12.62 5.09 -33.05
CA GLN A 14 11.75 4.18 -32.32
C GLN A 14 12.44 3.84 -31.00
N LEU A 15 12.00 4.50 -29.91
CA LEU A 15 12.36 4.15 -28.54
C LEU A 15 11.90 2.70 -28.28
N GLN A 16 12.84 1.75 -28.35
CA GLN A 16 12.58 0.38 -27.94
C GLN A 16 12.29 0.37 -26.42
N PRO A 17 11.31 -0.43 -25.97
CA PRO A 17 11.06 -0.57 -24.53
C PRO A 17 12.30 -1.17 -23.86
N ILE A 18 12.86 -0.43 -22.92
CA ILE A 18 14.01 -0.87 -22.10
C ILE A 18 13.61 -2.14 -21.34
N SER A 19 14.43 -3.18 -21.41
CA SER A 19 14.17 -4.43 -20.68
C SER A 19 14.29 -4.23 -19.17
N PHE A 20 13.64 -5.07 -18.39
CA PHE A 20 13.64 -5.00 -16.91
C PHE A 20 15.07 -5.06 -16.32
N GLU A 21 15.96 -5.82 -16.94
CA GLU A 21 17.37 -5.94 -16.53
C GLU A 21 18.18 -4.67 -16.83
N ASP A 22 17.86 -3.97 -17.92
CA ASP A 22 18.55 -2.71 -18.30
C ASP A 22 18.13 -1.54 -17.39
N ALA A 23 16.88 -1.54 -16.89
CA ALA A 23 16.38 -0.50 -15.98
C ALA A 23 17.01 -0.56 -14.59
N GLN A 24 17.56 -1.71 -14.15
CA GLN A 24 18.25 -1.87 -12.87
C GLN A 24 19.74 -1.47 -12.94
N ASN A 25 20.33 -1.37 -14.12
CA ASN A 25 21.78 -1.18 -14.29
C ASN A 25 22.21 0.28 -14.48
N GLU A 26 21.32 1.27 -14.47
CA GLU A 26 21.71 2.67 -14.43
C GLU A 26 22.13 3.07 -13.00
N PRO A 27 23.40 3.37 -12.71
CA PRO A 27 23.85 3.76 -11.39
C PRO A 27 23.20 5.08 -10.98
N GLY A 28 22.30 5.02 -9.95
CA GLY A 28 21.64 6.19 -9.37
C GLY A 28 20.13 6.29 -9.58
N ARG A 29 19.49 5.42 -10.38
CA ARG A 29 18.04 5.43 -10.56
C ARG A 29 17.34 4.56 -9.51
N VAL A 30 16.80 5.17 -8.46
CA VAL A 30 15.98 4.47 -7.47
C VAL A 30 14.62 4.17 -8.09
N VAL A 31 14.35 2.87 -8.39
CA VAL A 31 13.06 2.41 -8.90
C VAL A 31 12.05 2.39 -7.75
N PRO A 32 10.93 3.13 -7.82
CA PRO A 32 9.91 3.11 -6.79
C PRO A 32 9.20 1.74 -6.76
N ALA A 33 8.70 1.34 -5.59
CA ALA A 33 7.89 0.14 -5.44
C ALA A 33 6.57 0.26 -6.22
N ILE A 34 5.97 1.46 -6.21
CA ILE A 34 4.72 1.77 -6.91
C ILE A 34 4.85 3.14 -7.58
N GLU A 35 4.32 3.28 -8.81
CA GLU A 35 4.20 4.58 -9.47
C GLU A 35 2.89 4.66 -10.26
N PHE A 36 2.16 5.75 -10.05
CA PHE A 36 1.00 6.17 -10.84
C PHE A 36 1.41 7.39 -11.67
N ARG A 37 1.11 7.37 -12.98
CA ARG A 37 1.39 8.47 -13.92
C ARG A 37 0.12 8.87 -14.64
N ASP A 38 -0.38 10.07 -14.36
CA ASP A 38 -1.54 10.70 -15.00
C ASP A 38 -2.73 9.77 -15.16
N VAL A 39 -3.10 9.08 -14.05
CA VAL A 39 -4.13 8.06 -14.04
C VAL A 39 -5.51 8.68 -13.93
N TYR A 40 -6.36 8.36 -14.92
CA TYR A 40 -7.77 8.75 -14.99
C TYR A 40 -8.66 7.52 -14.91
N LEU A 41 -9.78 7.66 -14.23
CA LEU A 41 -10.84 6.65 -14.19
C LEU A 41 -12.19 7.30 -13.98
N SER A 42 -13.18 6.87 -14.77
CA SER A 42 -14.58 7.28 -14.64
C SER A 42 -15.47 6.04 -14.56
N PHE A 43 -16.60 6.16 -13.89
CA PHE A 43 -17.70 5.21 -13.99
C PHE A 43 -18.89 5.97 -14.59
N ASP A 44 -19.33 5.55 -15.75
CA ASP A 44 -20.29 6.29 -16.58
C ASP A 44 -19.82 7.77 -16.75
N ASP A 45 -20.64 8.73 -16.34
CA ASP A 45 -20.29 10.16 -16.42
C ASP A 45 -19.55 10.69 -15.17
N GLN A 46 -19.35 9.86 -14.15
CA GLN A 46 -18.72 10.28 -12.89
C GLN A 46 -17.21 10.05 -12.92
N LYS A 47 -16.43 11.13 -12.89
CA LYS A 47 -14.96 11.06 -12.72
C LYS A 47 -14.62 10.65 -11.30
N ILE A 48 -13.94 9.51 -11.16
CA ILE A 48 -13.49 8.97 -9.86
C ILE A 48 -12.02 9.38 -9.60
N LEU A 49 -11.16 9.26 -10.62
CA LEU A 49 -9.78 9.73 -10.58
C LEU A 49 -9.56 10.66 -11.79
N ASN A 50 -8.86 11.75 -11.57
CA ASN A 50 -8.73 12.83 -12.55
C ASN A 50 -7.25 13.28 -12.65
N GLY A 51 -6.41 12.41 -13.22
CA GLY A 51 -5.00 12.66 -13.47
C GLY A 51 -4.15 12.58 -12.20
N ILE A 52 -4.29 11.49 -11.42
CA ILE A 52 -3.44 11.31 -10.24
C ILE A 52 -2.06 10.81 -10.62
N SER A 53 -1.03 11.41 -10.03
CA SER A 53 0.37 11.01 -10.20
C SER A 53 1.10 11.01 -8.86
N PHE A 54 1.65 9.86 -8.46
CA PHE A 54 2.44 9.73 -7.25
C PHE A 54 3.36 8.51 -7.32
N LYS A 55 4.32 8.44 -6.38
CA LYS A 55 5.23 7.30 -6.23
C LYS A 55 5.26 6.86 -4.77
N VAL A 56 5.45 5.56 -4.56
CA VAL A 56 5.80 4.98 -3.26
C VAL A 56 7.22 4.46 -3.39
N LYS A 57 8.14 4.97 -2.58
CA LYS A 57 9.53 4.48 -2.55
C LYS A 57 9.57 3.11 -1.86
N ARG A 58 10.68 2.39 -1.99
CA ARG A 58 10.88 1.16 -1.21
C ARG A 58 10.97 1.49 0.27
N GLY A 59 10.34 0.67 1.11
CA GLY A 59 10.26 0.90 2.56
C GLY A 59 9.46 2.15 2.97
N GLU A 60 8.68 2.76 2.06
CA GLU A 60 7.88 3.94 2.37
C GLU A 60 6.43 3.56 2.66
N THR A 61 5.82 4.20 3.65
CA THR A 61 4.36 4.21 3.84
C THR A 61 3.75 5.45 3.20
N LYS A 62 2.94 5.26 2.17
CA LYS A 62 2.15 6.32 1.55
C LYS A 62 0.76 6.36 2.17
N ILE A 63 0.47 7.40 2.92
CA ILE A 63 -0.85 7.59 3.53
C ILE A 63 -1.74 8.34 2.56
N ILE A 64 -2.88 7.73 2.19
CA ILE A 64 -3.87 8.35 1.32
C ILE A 64 -5.08 8.77 2.15
N LEU A 65 -5.23 10.08 2.34
CA LEU A 65 -6.34 10.72 3.05
C LEU A 65 -7.43 11.19 2.10
N GLY A 66 -8.63 11.31 2.59
CA GLY A 66 -9.76 11.91 1.88
C GLY A 66 -11.11 11.41 2.38
N ARG A 67 -12.18 12.08 2.00
CA ARG A 67 -13.54 11.67 2.36
C ARG A 67 -13.93 10.36 1.68
N SER A 68 -14.96 9.68 2.21
CA SER A 68 -15.59 8.53 1.54
C SER A 68 -16.01 8.92 0.11
N GLY A 69 -15.81 8.01 -0.84
CA GLY A 69 -16.05 8.27 -2.27
C GLY A 69 -14.96 9.08 -3.00
N GLY A 70 -13.90 9.52 -2.32
CA GLY A 70 -12.82 10.34 -2.92
C GLY A 70 -11.84 9.59 -3.84
N GLY A 71 -12.04 8.29 -4.13
CA GLY A 71 -11.17 7.51 -5.01
C GLY A 71 -10.07 6.70 -4.30
N LYS A 72 -10.01 6.72 -2.96
CA LYS A 72 -8.96 6.03 -2.18
C LYS A 72 -8.91 4.51 -2.43
N SER A 73 -9.99 3.79 -2.16
CA SER A 73 -10.08 2.34 -2.42
C SER A 73 -10.01 2.00 -3.90
N THR A 74 -10.44 2.93 -4.78
CA THR A 74 -10.32 2.80 -6.22
C THR A 74 -8.86 2.79 -6.65
N THR A 75 -8.00 3.59 -6.03
CA THR A 75 -6.55 3.58 -6.26
C THR A 75 -5.94 2.21 -5.94
N ILE A 76 -6.34 1.60 -4.80
CA ILE A 76 -5.92 0.23 -4.44
C ILE A 76 -6.43 -0.79 -5.47
N ARG A 77 -7.69 -0.71 -5.90
CA ARG A 77 -8.27 -1.65 -6.89
C ARG A 77 -7.56 -1.58 -8.24
N LEU A 78 -7.14 -0.38 -8.67
CA LEU A 78 -6.33 -0.19 -9.88
C LEU A 78 -4.94 -0.84 -9.72
N LEU A 79 -4.27 -0.65 -8.58
CA LEU A 79 -2.98 -1.26 -8.30
C LEU A 79 -3.05 -2.79 -8.29
N LEU A 80 -4.13 -3.35 -7.76
CA LEU A 80 -4.41 -4.80 -7.79
C LEU A 80 -4.84 -5.30 -9.18
N GLY A 81 -5.04 -4.42 -10.17
CA GLY A 81 -5.53 -4.78 -11.49
C GLY A 81 -6.97 -5.30 -11.51
N LEU A 82 -7.74 -5.04 -10.44
CA LEU A 82 -9.19 -5.34 -10.37
C LEU A 82 -10.02 -4.34 -11.19
N LEU A 83 -9.44 -3.18 -11.47
CA LEU A 83 -9.94 -2.17 -12.38
C LEU A 83 -8.83 -1.79 -13.35
N LYS A 84 -9.20 -1.30 -14.53
CA LYS A 84 -8.27 -0.71 -15.50
C LYS A 84 -8.54 0.79 -15.59
N PRO A 85 -7.49 1.63 -15.67
CA PRO A 85 -7.69 3.06 -15.86
C PRO A 85 -8.18 3.36 -17.27
N ASP A 86 -8.90 4.49 -17.44
CA ASP A 86 -9.28 4.99 -18.75
C ASP A 86 -8.05 5.49 -19.53
N SER A 87 -7.09 6.07 -18.81
CA SER A 87 -5.78 6.50 -19.34
C SER A 87 -4.76 6.68 -18.22
N GLY A 88 -3.50 6.87 -18.59
CA GLY A 88 -2.37 6.92 -17.69
C GLY A 88 -1.70 5.56 -17.53
N GLN A 89 -0.73 5.46 -16.62
CA GLN A 89 0.08 4.26 -16.43
C GLN A 89 0.27 3.95 -14.95
N ILE A 90 0.37 2.66 -14.63
CA ILE A 90 0.62 2.15 -13.28
C ILE A 90 1.81 1.21 -13.33
N PHE A 91 2.80 1.46 -12.49
CA PHE A 91 4.01 0.65 -12.42
C PHE A 91 4.16 0.02 -11.04
N VAL A 92 4.65 -1.22 -11.02
CA VAL A 92 5.07 -1.95 -9.82
C VAL A 92 6.50 -2.43 -10.04
N ASP A 93 7.41 -2.06 -9.14
CA ASP A 93 8.84 -2.34 -9.27
C ASP A 93 9.44 -1.89 -10.63
N GLY A 94 8.89 -0.82 -11.23
CA GLY A 94 9.29 -0.31 -12.54
C GLY A 94 8.64 -0.99 -13.74
N GLU A 95 7.87 -2.05 -13.54
CA GLU A 95 7.14 -2.78 -14.57
C GLU A 95 5.76 -2.14 -14.81
N ASP A 96 5.44 -1.77 -16.07
CA ASP A 96 4.12 -1.23 -16.42
C ASP A 96 3.06 -2.34 -16.42
N ILE A 97 2.18 -2.30 -15.43
CA ILE A 97 1.13 -3.30 -15.22
C ILE A 97 -0.22 -2.89 -15.83
N THR A 98 -0.33 -1.70 -16.40
CA THR A 98 -1.60 -1.07 -16.82
C THR A 98 -2.45 -1.95 -17.72
N ALA A 99 -1.83 -2.59 -18.69
CA ALA A 99 -2.50 -3.43 -19.68
C ALA A 99 -2.39 -4.94 -19.40
N TYR A 100 -1.91 -5.34 -18.22
CA TYR A 100 -1.68 -6.76 -17.93
C TYR A 100 -2.96 -7.59 -17.97
N SER A 101 -2.81 -8.82 -18.52
CA SER A 101 -3.83 -9.86 -18.43
C SER A 101 -3.91 -10.39 -16.99
N GLU A 102 -5.02 -11.05 -16.64
CA GLU A 102 -5.20 -11.66 -15.33
C GLU A 102 -4.05 -12.60 -14.96
N THR A 103 -3.58 -13.44 -15.88
CA THR A 103 -2.45 -14.35 -15.67
C THR A 103 -1.16 -13.61 -15.29
N LYS A 104 -0.88 -12.45 -15.91
CA LYS A 104 0.27 -11.63 -15.54
C LYS A 104 0.05 -10.95 -14.19
N MET A 105 -1.16 -10.44 -13.93
CA MET A 105 -1.50 -9.83 -12.64
C MET A 105 -1.41 -10.81 -11.47
N MET A 106 -1.70 -12.09 -11.64
CA MET A 106 -1.50 -13.10 -10.58
C MET A 106 -0.05 -13.10 -10.08
N ARG A 107 0.95 -13.02 -10.97
CA ARG A 107 2.38 -12.93 -10.58
C ARG A 107 2.71 -11.65 -9.83
N VAL A 108 2.13 -10.53 -10.25
CA VAL A 108 2.32 -9.23 -9.56
C VAL A 108 1.72 -9.29 -8.16
N ARG A 109 0.50 -9.83 -8.03
CA ARG A 109 -0.20 -9.98 -6.73
C ARG A 109 0.52 -10.90 -5.75
N GLN A 110 1.38 -11.82 -6.23
CA GLN A 110 2.23 -12.63 -5.37
C GLN A 110 3.22 -11.79 -4.54
N LYS A 111 3.55 -10.59 -4.98
CA LYS A 111 4.42 -9.64 -4.26
C LYS A 111 3.64 -8.69 -3.35
N MET A 112 2.31 -8.80 -3.32
CA MET A 112 1.41 -7.87 -2.66
C MET A 112 0.60 -8.54 -1.56
N GLY A 113 0.38 -7.81 -0.46
CA GLY A 113 -0.58 -8.14 0.58
C GLY A 113 -1.71 -7.12 0.59
N MET A 114 -2.92 -7.57 0.93
CA MET A 114 -4.09 -6.69 1.06
C MET A 114 -4.78 -6.90 2.39
N VAL A 115 -4.89 -5.82 3.16
CA VAL A 115 -5.62 -5.76 4.43
C VAL A 115 -6.91 -4.97 4.22
N PHE A 116 -8.03 -5.65 4.38
CA PHE A 116 -9.36 -5.09 4.18
C PHE A 116 -9.93 -4.52 5.49
N GLN A 117 -10.86 -3.60 5.36
CA GLN A 117 -11.52 -2.89 6.46
C GLN A 117 -12.06 -3.83 7.57
N GLU A 118 -12.63 -4.98 7.23
CA GLU A 118 -13.20 -5.94 8.20
C GLU A 118 -12.38 -7.23 8.34
N GLY A 119 -11.13 -7.23 7.84
CA GLY A 119 -10.26 -8.40 7.77
C GLY A 119 -10.61 -9.34 6.61
N ALA A 120 -11.87 -9.37 6.15
CA ALA A 120 -12.39 -10.18 5.04
C ALA A 120 -11.98 -11.67 5.13
N LEU A 121 -12.08 -12.27 6.32
CA LEU A 121 -11.76 -13.68 6.54
C LEU A 121 -12.80 -14.59 5.87
N PHE A 122 -12.37 -15.78 5.49
CA PHE A 122 -13.27 -16.85 5.10
C PHE A 122 -13.93 -17.41 6.35
N ASP A 123 -15.22 -17.20 6.53
CA ASP A 123 -15.97 -17.58 7.74
C ASP A 123 -15.99 -19.09 7.98
N SER A 124 -15.83 -19.89 6.93
CA SER A 124 -15.81 -21.36 6.98
C SER A 124 -14.43 -21.96 7.27
N LEU A 125 -13.40 -21.15 7.37
CA LEU A 125 -12.02 -21.58 7.61
C LEU A 125 -11.56 -21.12 9.00
N SER A 126 -10.73 -21.95 9.65
CA SER A 126 -10.05 -21.58 10.89
C SER A 126 -9.11 -20.39 10.71
N VAL A 127 -8.58 -19.85 11.78
CA VAL A 127 -7.49 -18.84 11.73
C VAL A 127 -6.29 -19.41 10.98
N TYR A 128 -5.90 -20.66 11.31
CA TYR A 128 -4.82 -21.36 10.60
C TYR A 128 -5.07 -21.37 9.09
N ASP A 129 -6.22 -21.92 8.65
CA ASP A 129 -6.53 -22.06 7.23
C ASP A 129 -6.68 -20.72 6.51
N ASN A 130 -7.18 -19.68 7.17
CA ASN A 130 -7.24 -18.33 6.62
C ASN A 130 -5.85 -17.80 6.30
N VAL A 131 -4.87 -17.98 7.19
CA VAL A 131 -3.48 -17.53 6.97
C VAL A 131 -2.77 -18.45 6.00
N ALA A 132 -2.94 -19.77 6.10
CA ALA A 132 -2.33 -20.77 5.25
C ALA A 132 -2.79 -20.72 3.79
N TYR A 133 -4.01 -20.19 3.54
CA TYR A 133 -4.71 -20.29 2.26
C TYR A 133 -3.81 -20.02 1.05
N ARG A 134 -3.08 -18.91 1.09
CA ARG A 134 -2.20 -18.48 0.00
C ARG A 134 -1.03 -19.45 -0.24
N LEU A 135 -0.44 -20.00 0.82
CA LEU A 135 0.68 -20.94 0.72
C LEU A 135 0.22 -22.26 0.11
N HIS A 136 -0.96 -22.76 0.53
CA HIS A 136 -1.58 -23.94 -0.07
C HIS A 136 -1.86 -23.76 -1.57
N GLU A 137 -2.41 -22.61 -1.98
CA GLU A 137 -2.63 -22.27 -3.40
C GLU A 137 -1.32 -22.22 -4.21
N GLN A 138 -0.20 -21.91 -3.55
CA GLN A 138 1.13 -21.86 -4.16
C GLN A 138 1.85 -23.23 -4.11
N GLY A 139 1.27 -24.23 -3.44
CA GLY A 139 1.80 -25.60 -3.39
C GLY A 139 2.98 -25.78 -2.45
N PHE A 140 3.10 -24.96 -1.38
CA PHE A 140 4.11 -25.12 -0.34
C PHE A 140 3.88 -26.43 0.43
N ALA A 141 4.96 -27.02 0.94
CA ALA A 141 4.88 -28.22 1.78
C ALA A 141 4.27 -27.89 3.15
N GLU A 142 3.52 -28.83 3.75
CA GLU A 142 2.73 -28.56 4.98
C GLU A 142 3.60 -28.10 6.16
N ASP A 143 4.80 -28.62 6.31
CA ASP A 143 5.74 -28.23 7.37
C ASP A 143 6.26 -26.78 7.18
N GLU A 144 6.36 -26.32 5.94
CA GLU A 144 6.68 -24.91 5.61
C GLU A 144 5.48 -24.02 5.90
N VAL A 145 4.28 -24.47 5.52
CA VAL A 145 3.02 -23.75 5.77
C VAL A 145 2.82 -23.55 7.27
N GLU A 146 2.92 -24.62 8.08
CA GLU A 146 2.72 -24.53 9.53
C GLU A 146 3.72 -23.57 10.18
N ARG A 147 5.00 -23.64 9.81
CA ARG A 147 6.04 -22.76 10.34
C ARG A 147 5.74 -21.29 10.01
N GLU A 148 5.32 -21.01 8.79
CA GLU A 148 5.06 -19.67 8.31
C GLU A 148 3.79 -19.07 8.91
N VAL A 149 2.73 -19.87 9.03
CA VAL A 149 1.48 -19.48 9.69
C VAL A 149 1.76 -19.11 11.15
N ARG A 150 2.51 -19.94 11.89
CA ARG A 150 2.84 -19.63 13.30
C ARG A 150 3.68 -18.36 13.41
N ARG A 151 4.66 -18.16 12.51
CA ARG A 151 5.46 -16.92 12.43
C ARG A 151 4.57 -15.68 12.25
N MET A 152 3.60 -15.75 11.34
CA MET A 152 2.70 -14.63 11.09
C MET A 152 1.72 -14.39 12.22
N LEU A 153 1.21 -15.44 12.88
CA LEU A 153 0.34 -15.29 14.04
C LEU A 153 1.10 -14.73 15.25
N MET A 154 2.37 -15.11 15.45
CA MET A 154 3.26 -14.50 16.44
C MET A 154 3.46 -13.00 16.15
N PHE A 155 3.71 -12.63 14.91
CA PHE A 155 3.89 -11.23 14.51
C PHE A 155 2.70 -10.33 14.88
N VAL A 156 1.47 -10.90 14.87
CA VAL A 156 0.23 -10.18 15.20
C VAL A 156 -0.30 -10.49 16.61
N ASP A 157 0.46 -11.17 17.47
CA ASP A 157 0.10 -11.57 18.85
C ASP A 157 -1.21 -12.37 18.91
N LEU A 158 -1.33 -13.42 18.10
CA LEU A 158 -2.51 -14.29 17.99
C LEU A 158 -2.21 -15.79 17.91
N GLU A 159 -1.08 -16.27 18.42
CA GLU A 159 -0.73 -17.70 18.40
C GLU A 159 -1.78 -18.57 19.11
N ASP A 160 -2.32 -18.09 20.21
CA ASP A 160 -3.34 -18.79 21.01
C ASP A 160 -4.71 -18.89 20.30
N ALA A 161 -4.87 -18.20 19.17
CA ALA A 161 -6.10 -18.19 18.41
C ALA A 161 -6.05 -19.08 17.15
N ILE A 162 -4.99 -19.81 16.91
CA ILE A 162 -4.71 -20.55 15.68
C ILE A 162 -5.84 -21.49 15.25
N GLU A 163 -6.49 -22.18 16.22
CA GLU A 163 -7.57 -23.13 15.97
C GLU A 163 -8.97 -22.49 15.95
N LYS A 164 -9.08 -21.20 16.29
CA LYS A 164 -10.40 -20.54 16.38
C LYS A 164 -11.00 -20.29 15.01
N MET A 165 -12.33 -20.22 15.01
CA MET A 165 -13.09 -19.76 13.84
C MET A 165 -13.26 -18.23 13.87
N PRO A 166 -13.42 -17.54 12.73
CA PRO A 166 -13.65 -16.10 12.67
C PRO A 166 -14.80 -15.60 13.55
N SER A 167 -15.85 -16.41 13.76
CA SER A 167 -16.98 -16.10 14.62
C SER A 167 -16.62 -16.01 16.12
N GLU A 168 -15.51 -16.60 16.53
CA GLU A 168 -15.01 -16.60 17.92
C GLU A 168 -14.04 -15.43 18.19
N LEU A 169 -13.76 -14.60 17.18
CA LEU A 169 -12.81 -13.51 17.26
C LEU A 169 -13.49 -12.16 17.47
N SER A 170 -12.88 -11.28 18.26
CA SER A 170 -13.25 -9.88 18.28
C SER A 170 -12.97 -9.18 16.93
N GLY A 171 -13.53 -8.00 16.70
CA GLY A 171 -13.29 -7.22 15.49
C GLY A 171 -11.79 -6.91 15.26
N GLY A 172 -11.08 -6.55 16.32
CA GLY A 172 -9.63 -6.33 16.28
C GLY A 172 -8.84 -7.61 16.00
N MET A 173 -9.22 -8.75 16.60
CA MET A 173 -8.59 -10.03 16.29
C MET A 173 -8.80 -10.42 14.83
N ARG A 174 -10.01 -10.30 14.28
CA ARG A 174 -10.26 -10.58 12.85
C ARG A 174 -9.37 -9.75 11.94
N ARG A 175 -9.19 -8.45 12.23
CA ARG A 175 -8.28 -7.59 11.45
C ARG A 175 -6.83 -8.02 11.55
N ARG A 176 -6.35 -8.38 12.75
CA ARG A 176 -4.98 -8.89 12.93
C ARG A 176 -4.77 -10.21 12.20
N VAL A 177 -5.72 -11.13 12.18
CA VAL A 177 -5.66 -12.34 11.33
C VAL A 177 -5.63 -11.96 9.84
N GLY A 178 -6.42 -10.96 9.43
CA GLY A 178 -6.40 -10.42 8.06
C GLY A 178 -5.02 -9.86 7.68
N ILE A 179 -4.33 -9.21 8.63
CA ILE A 179 -2.94 -8.75 8.45
C ILE A 179 -1.99 -9.96 8.32
N ALA A 180 -2.05 -10.94 9.23
CA ALA A 180 -1.24 -12.15 9.14
C ALA A 180 -1.39 -12.85 7.78
N ARG A 181 -2.63 -13.01 7.30
CA ARG A 181 -2.93 -13.56 5.98
C ARG A 181 -2.35 -12.72 4.83
N ALA A 182 -2.37 -11.39 4.96
CA ALA A 182 -1.82 -10.51 3.95
C ALA A 182 -0.29 -10.56 3.88
N LEU A 183 0.38 -10.89 4.99
CA LEU A 183 1.83 -10.91 5.13
C LEU A 183 2.46 -12.27 4.80
N VAL A 184 1.71 -13.35 4.88
CA VAL A 184 2.22 -14.69 4.59
C VAL A 184 2.84 -14.74 3.19
N GLY A 185 4.04 -15.33 3.07
CA GLY A 185 4.81 -15.35 1.82
C GLY A 185 5.59 -14.07 1.52
N ASP A 186 5.89 -13.28 2.54
CA ASP A 186 6.79 -12.10 2.53
C ASP A 186 6.54 -11.08 1.41
N PRO A 187 5.32 -10.52 1.30
CA PRO A 187 5.03 -9.50 0.31
C PRO A 187 5.92 -8.27 0.52
N LYS A 188 6.36 -7.66 -0.57
CA LYS A 188 7.16 -6.42 -0.52
C LYS A 188 6.31 -5.15 -0.57
N ILE A 189 5.03 -5.31 -0.88
CA ILE A 189 4.06 -4.22 -0.95
C ILE A 189 2.81 -4.64 -0.17
N VAL A 190 2.36 -3.81 0.77
CA VAL A 190 1.12 -4.07 1.54
C VAL A 190 0.18 -2.88 1.42
N MET A 191 -1.07 -3.16 1.10
CA MET A 191 -2.13 -2.16 1.03
C MET A 191 -3.09 -2.34 2.21
N PHE A 192 -3.39 -1.23 2.89
CA PHE A 192 -4.35 -1.16 3.98
C PHE A 192 -5.53 -0.29 3.54
N ASP A 193 -6.72 -0.88 3.39
CA ASP A 193 -7.94 -0.13 3.03
C ASP A 193 -8.80 0.08 4.28
N GLU A 194 -8.64 1.23 4.94
CA GLU A 194 -9.37 1.63 6.15
C GLU A 194 -9.28 0.57 7.28
N PRO A 195 -8.09 0.06 7.66
CA PRO A 195 -7.96 -1.12 8.52
C PRO A 195 -8.41 -0.89 9.96
N THR A 196 -8.53 0.37 10.40
CA THR A 196 -8.90 0.76 11.76
C THR A 196 -10.35 1.20 11.90
N ALA A 197 -11.07 1.37 10.78
CA ALA A 197 -12.42 1.91 10.78
C ALA A 197 -13.37 1.14 11.71
N GLY A 198 -14.02 1.88 12.63
CA GLY A 198 -14.95 1.32 13.60
C GLY A 198 -14.31 0.51 14.74
N LEU A 199 -13.01 0.58 14.94
CA LEU A 199 -12.33 0.05 16.12
C LEU A 199 -12.26 1.10 17.23
N ASP A 200 -12.15 0.63 18.47
CA ASP A 200 -11.80 1.45 19.60
C ASP A 200 -10.33 1.94 19.49
N PRO A 201 -9.98 3.10 20.08
CA PRO A 201 -8.66 3.69 19.92
C PRO A 201 -7.47 2.79 20.31
N PRO A 202 -7.49 2.00 21.39
CA PRO A 202 -6.41 1.06 21.70
C PRO A 202 -6.20 0.00 20.63
N THR A 203 -7.29 -0.58 20.11
CA THR A 203 -7.22 -1.59 19.05
C THR A 203 -6.76 -0.98 17.72
N ALA A 204 -7.22 0.23 17.37
CA ALA A 204 -6.76 0.96 16.20
C ALA A 204 -5.26 1.23 16.26
N ARG A 205 -4.73 1.62 17.45
CA ARG A 205 -3.31 1.81 17.68
C ARG A 205 -2.51 0.54 17.38
N THR A 206 -2.93 -0.62 17.90
CA THR A 206 -2.25 -1.91 17.61
C THR A 206 -2.14 -2.17 16.11
N ILE A 207 -3.16 -1.84 15.32
CA ILE A 207 -3.12 -2.00 13.86
C ILE A 207 -2.10 -1.03 13.23
N CYS A 208 -2.01 0.21 13.71
CA CYS A 208 -1.00 1.17 13.24
C CYS A 208 0.42 0.71 13.61
N GLU A 209 0.63 0.18 14.82
CA GLU A 209 1.91 -0.38 15.27
C GLU A 209 2.38 -1.53 14.38
N LEU A 210 1.46 -2.40 13.91
CA LEU A 210 1.81 -3.44 12.94
C LEU A 210 2.24 -2.85 11.59
N ALA A 211 1.60 -1.80 11.11
CA ALA A 211 2.01 -1.12 9.88
C ALA A 211 3.38 -0.42 10.04
N ILE A 212 3.67 0.16 11.22
CA ILE A 212 4.96 0.76 11.56
C ILE A 212 6.06 -0.32 11.60
N LYS A 213 5.82 -1.46 12.27
CA LYS A 213 6.75 -2.61 12.28
C LYS A 213 7.12 -3.05 10.86
N LEU A 214 6.13 -3.16 9.97
CA LEU A 214 6.36 -3.58 8.58
C LEU A 214 7.22 -2.58 7.81
N ARG A 215 7.00 -1.29 8.00
CA ARG A 215 7.78 -0.22 7.37
C ARG A 215 9.23 -0.24 7.87
N ASP A 216 9.43 -0.28 9.18
CA ASP A 216 10.71 0.04 9.81
C ASP A 216 11.61 -1.20 10.02
N LEU A 217 11.02 -2.38 10.23
CA LEU A 217 11.76 -3.61 10.52
C LEU A 217 11.81 -4.59 9.34
N GLU A 218 10.80 -4.57 8.45
CA GLU A 218 10.68 -5.53 7.34
C GLU A 218 10.89 -4.88 5.96
N ASP A 219 11.18 -3.58 5.90
CA ASP A 219 11.38 -2.78 4.66
C ASP A 219 10.22 -2.95 3.65
N VAL A 220 9.00 -3.08 4.18
CA VAL A 220 7.79 -3.24 3.38
C VAL A 220 7.30 -1.86 2.92
N SER A 221 7.09 -1.72 1.61
CA SER A 221 6.45 -0.53 1.04
C SER A 221 4.93 -0.62 1.22
N SER A 222 4.27 0.44 1.66
CA SER A 222 2.83 0.34 1.88
C SER A 222 2.02 1.54 1.39
N ILE A 223 0.75 1.28 1.07
CA ILE A 223 -0.30 2.29 0.93
C ILE A 223 -1.27 2.10 2.08
N PHE A 224 -1.44 3.12 2.89
CA PHE A 224 -2.37 3.14 4.02
C PHE A 224 -3.49 4.13 3.75
N VAL A 225 -4.67 3.62 3.43
CA VAL A 225 -5.87 4.44 3.19
C VAL A 225 -6.60 4.65 4.50
N THR A 226 -6.86 5.89 4.87
CA THR A 226 -7.66 6.23 6.05
C THR A 226 -8.34 7.58 5.90
N HIS A 227 -9.36 7.82 6.71
CA HIS A 227 -9.96 9.13 6.92
C HIS A 227 -9.81 9.60 8.38
N GLU A 228 -9.16 8.82 9.23
CA GLU A 228 -8.99 9.06 10.67
C GLU A 228 -7.66 9.77 10.95
N MET A 229 -7.74 10.93 11.58
CA MET A 229 -6.56 11.74 11.92
C MET A 229 -5.65 11.10 12.98
N GLN A 230 -6.21 10.27 13.85
CA GLN A 230 -5.45 9.59 14.91
C GLN A 230 -4.45 8.58 14.30
N ASN A 231 -4.85 7.88 13.21
CA ASN A 231 -3.94 6.99 12.49
C ASN A 231 -2.76 7.75 11.89
N LEU A 232 -3.05 8.95 11.35
CA LEU A 232 -2.00 9.81 10.80
C LEU A 232 -0.96 10.17 11.88
N GLU A 233 -1.42 10.49 13.08
CA GLU A 233 -0.53 10.83 14.20
C GLU A 233 0.42 9.67 14.50
N TYR A 234 -0.09 8.45 14.71
CA TYR A 234 0.76 7.29 14.98
C TYR A 234 1.75 7.00 13.84
N LEU A 235 1.26 6.93 12.60
CA LEU A 235 2.07 6.55 11.44
C LEU A 235 3.15 7.58 11.08
N CYS A 236 2.96 8.85 11.43
CA CYS A 236 3.87 9.94 11.07
C CYS A 236 4.79 10.40 12.20
N SER A 237 4.49 10.06 13.46
CA SER A 237 5.28 10.50 14.61
C SER A 237 6.07 9.37 15.28
N GLU A 238 5.73 8.11 15.03
CA GLU A 238 6.35 6.98 15.68
C GLU A 238 7.15 6.12 14.72
N TYR A 239 8.24 5.50 15.21
CA TYR A 239 8.99 4.47 14.51
C TYR A 239 9.24 3.27 15.42
N ALA A 240 9.43 2.09 14.81
CA ALA A 240 9.75 0.86 15.52
C ALA A 240 11.26 0.58 15.44
N SER A 241 11.84 0.19 16.57
CA SER A 241 13.22 -0.28 16.66
C SER A 241 13.30 -1.55 17.52
N VAL A 242 14.43 -2.25 17.46
CA VAL A 242 14.70 -3.42 18.33
C VAL A 242 15.69 -2.97 19.38
N ASN A 243 15.32 -3.12 20.66
CA ASN A 243 16.21 -2.79 21.78
C ASN A 243 17.28 -3.88 22.01
N ASP A 244 18.19 -3.62 22.95
CA ASP A 244 19.29 -4.53 23.28
C ASP A 244 18.82 -5.91 23.80
N ASN A 245 17.59 -6.03 24.26
CA ASN A 245 16.98 -7.28 24.70
C ASN A 245 16.29 -8.06 23.55
N GLY A 246 16.29 -7.53 22.34
CA GLY A 246 15.60 -8.11 21.20
C GLY A 246 14.09 -7.84 21.14
N GLU A 247 13.58 -6.90 21.97
CA GLU A 247 12.17 -6.53 22.00
C GLU A 247 11.90 -5.35 21.06
N VAL A 248 10.75 -5.37 20.39
CA VAL A 248 10.31 -4.26 19.54
C VAL A 248 9.79 -3.13 20.44
N VAL A 249 10.35 -1.95 20.26
CA VAL A 249 9.94 -0.73 20.98
C VAL A 249 9.48 0.31 19.96
N PHE A 250 8.50 1.14 20.36
CA PHE A 250 8.01 2.28 19.57
C PHE A 250 8.47 3.56 20.23
N GLU A 251 9.08 4.42 19.43
CA GLU A 251 9.64 5.69 19.87
C GLU A 251 9.09 6.82 19.01
N GLU A 252 8.92 8.00 19.62
CA GLU A 252 8.57 9.21 18.88
C GLU A 252 9.81 9.78 18.18
N GLU A 253 9.63 10.30 16.97
CA GLU A 253 10.70 10.95 16.23
C GLU A 253 11.14 12.23 16.95
N GLY A 254 12.41 12.30 17.36
CA GLY A 254 12.99 13.50 17.98
C GLY A 254 13.41 14.53 16.91
N GLU A 255 13.58 15.79 17.34
CA GLU A 255 13.84 16.96 16.46
C GLU A 255 15.03 16.85 15.48
N LYS A 256 15.84 15.80 15.52
CA LYS A 256 17.14 15.74 14.79
C LYS A 256 17.28 14.67 13.73
N LEU A 257 16.37 13.71 13.62
CA LEU A 257 16.48 12.59 12.66
C LEU A 257 15.15 12.40 11.95
N CYS A 258 15.12 12.46 10.62
CA CYS A 258 13.97 12.07 9.83
C CYS A 258 14.04 10.55 9.56
N LEU A 259 13.72 9.74 10.58
CA LEU A 259 13.72 8.28 10.51
C LEU A 259 12.45 7.75 9.84
N ILE A 260 11.34 8.49 9.97
CA ILE A 260 10.03 8.05 9.50
C ILE A 260 9.91 8.23 7.98
N ASN A 261 9.88 7.11 7.26
CA ASN A 261 9.71 7.09 5.80
C ASN A 261 8.23 7.07 5.41
N THR A 262 7.55 8.21 5.65
CA THR A 262 6.11 8.39 5.41
C THR A 262 5.86 9.64 4.59
N GLU A 263 4.92 9.58 3.63
CA GLU A 263 4.43 10.74 2.87
C GLU A 263 2.90 10.70 2.79
N ILE A 264 2.27 11.83 2.93
CA ILE A 264 0.81 12.01 2.91
C ILE A 264 0.39 12.48 1.53
N ILE A 265 -0.70 11.86 1.01
CA ILE A 265 -1.45 12.33 -0.14
C ILE A 265 -2.88 12.60 0.32
N MET A 266 -3.45 13.76 -0.03
CA MET A 266 -4.86 14.01 0.17
C MET A 266 -5.62 14.05 -1.14
N LEU A 267 -6.62 13.17 -1.27
CA LEU A 267 -7.51 13.10 -2.41
C LEU A 267 -8.81 13.87 -2.17
N ARG A 268 -9.18 14.70 -3.16
CA ARG A 268 -10.47 15.38 -3.21
C ARG A 268 -10.95 15.44 -4.66
N ASP A 269 -12.19 15.04 -4.87
CA ASP A 269 -12.84 15.08 -6.19
C ASP A 269 -11.98 14.43 -7.30
N GLY A 270 -11.36 13.29 -6.96
CA GLY A 270 -10.49 12.51 -7.85
C GLY A 270 -9.11 13.13 -8.11
N LYS A 271 -8.73 14.22 -7.44
CA LYS A 271 -7.43 14.88 -7.61
C LYS A 271 -6.60 14.83 -6.32
N ILE A 272 -5.29 14.83 -6.48
CA ILE A 272 -4.37 15.07 -5.37
C ILE A 272 -4.34 16.58 -5.12
N ILE A 273 -4.83 17.00 -3.93
CA ILE A 273 -4.81 18.41 -3.50
C ILE A 273 -3.66 18.71 -2.56
N PHE A 274 -3.02 17.67 -2.00
CA PHE A 274 -1.82 17.78 -1.16
C PHE A 274 -0.95 16.55 -1.34
N LYS A 275 0.36 16.76 -1.28
CA LYS A 275 1.40 15.73 -1.22
C LYS A 275 2.58 16.29 -0.46
N GLY A 276 3.01 15.62 0.63
CA GLY A 276 4.12 16.08 1.46
C GLY A 276 4.21 15.34 2.79
N LYS A 277 5.05 15.85 3.68
CA LYS A 277 5.23 15.35 5.05
C LYS A 277 4.13 15.84 5.99
N ASP A 278 4.02 15.22 7.18
CA ASP A 278 3.02 15.58 8.20
C ASP A 278 3.11 17.04 8.66
N GLU A 279 4.32 17.54 8.87
CA GLU A 279 4.55 18.94 9.25
C GLU A 279 3.96 19.91 8.21
N GLU A 280 4.22 19.66 6.93
CA GLU A 280 3.70 20.47 5.81
C GLU A 280 2.17 20.35 5.73
N PHE A 281 1.62 19.17 6.00
CA PHE A 281 0.18 18.92 6.01
C PHE A 281 -0.51 19.71 7.12
N ARG A 282 0.04 19.66 8.35
CA ARG A 282 -0.48 20.41 9.52
C ARG A 282 -0.32 21.93 9.36
N ALA A 283 0.74 22.38 8.68
CA ALA A 283 0.98 23.81 8.39
C ALA A 283 0.15 24.33 7.21
N SER A 284 -0.58 23.46 6.47
CA SER A 284 -1.34 23.85 5.29
C SER A 284 -2.35 24.95 5.59
N THR A 285 -2.44 25.91 4.68
CA THR A 285 -3.45 27.00 4.70
C THR A 285 -4.70 26.69 3.89
N ASP A 286 -4.71 25.54 3.19
CA ASP A 286 -5.89 25.11 2.40
C ASP A 286 -7.11 24.91 3.32
N SER A 287 -8.22 25.49 2.95
CA SER A 287 -9.45 25.50 3.77
C SER A 287 -10.06 24.11 3.94
N TYR A 288 -9.88 23.20 2.98
CA TYR A 288 -10.38 21.83 3.04
C TYR A 288 -9.51 20.99 3.98
N ILE A 289 -8.18 21.12 3.87
CA ILE A 289 -7.22 20.44 4.78
C ILE A 289 -7.45 20.93 6.22
N ARG A 290 -7.62 22.23 6.41
CA ARG A 290 -7.92 22.82 7.74
C ARG A 290 -9.19 22.24 8.36
N LYS A 291 -10.27 22.10 7.57
CA LYS A 291 -11.51 21.49 8.05
C LYS A 291 -11.31 20.01 8.39
N PHE A 292 -10.52 19.29 7.59
CA PHE A 292 -10.20 17.90 7.84
C PHE A 292 -9.40 17.71 9.12
N LEU A 293 -8.39 18.56 9.37
CA LEU A 293 -7.58 18.58 10.61
C LEU A 293 -8.40 18.84 11.88
N VAL A 294 -9.47 19.66 11.79
CA VAL A 294 -10.32 20.01 12.94
C VAL A 294 -11.48 19.02 13.13
N GLY A 295 -11.62 18.01 12.24
CA GLY A 295 -12.69 17.00 12.35
C GLY A 295 -14.09 17.53 12.06
N LYS A 296 -14.25 18.58 11.23
CA LYS A 296 -15.53 19.21 10.86
C LYS A 296 -15.89 19.02 9.39
#